data_f234a0a6dd389c2e2750bb8f04330817
#
_entry.id   f234a0a6dd389c2e2750bb8f04330817
#
_cell.length_a   1.000
_cell.length_b   1.000
_cell.length_c   1.000
_cell.angle_alpha   90.00
_cell.angle_beta   90.00
_cell.angle_gamma   90.00
#
_symmetry.space_group_name_H-M   'P 1'
#
loop_
_entity.id
_entity.type
_entity.pdbx_description
1 polymer ?
#
loop_
_entity_poly.entity_id
_entity_poly.type
_entity_poly.pdbx_seq_one_letter_code
_entity_poly.pdbx_strand_id
1 'polypeptide(L)'
;TTSSMGRLTLNVLLSFAQFEREVTGERIRDKIAASKAKGMWMGGTLPLGYDLPTEKSRALVINHAEAVLVRSIFTDYLKVKSVHALERQLAQQGIVTKVQHRRDGSTRGGVPFSRGALFHLLRNRTYLGLIVHKEKLHDGAHDAIVDQALFDEVQAMLDANARRPSQAKAPLDRALLVGRLFDEDGNPMTPTFSRGKSGKLYRYYVSAPLQQGSRLSGDAIRRVSARVIDRTVTDLVARLLPSHAQPLAQVRRV
;
A
#
# COMPACT_ATOMS: atom_id res chain seq x y z
N THR A 1 22.07 -43.49 2.38
CA THR A 1 20.93 -44.38 2.10
C THR A 1 20.78 -44.63 0.61
N THR A 2 21.59 -45.58 0.10
CA THR A 2 21.63 -45.89 -1.36
C THR A 2 20.64 -47.00 -1.77
N SER A 3 20.04 -47.72 -0.81
CA SER A 3 19.09 -48.79 -1.09
C SER A 3 17.69 -48.24 -1.39
N SER A 4 16.91 -48.95 -2.22
CA SER A 4 15.53 -48.61 -2.54
C SER A 4 14.65 -48.57 -1.30
N MET A 5 14.84 -49.46 -0.34
CA MET A 5 14.18 -49.49 0.95
C MET A 5 14.53 -48.24 1.78
N GLY A 6 15.78 -47.82 1.83
CA GLY A 6 16.17 -46.59 2.55
C GLY A 6 15.53 -45.34 1.96
N ARG A 7 15.36 -45.24 0.66
CA ARG A 7 14.64 -44.14 -0.01
C ARG A 7 13.15 -44.15 0.32
N LEU A 8 12.52 -45.33 0.33
CA LEU A 8 11.12 -45.46 0.70
C LEU A 8 10.88 -45.01 2.15
N THR A 9 11.70 -45.49 3.08
CA THR A 9 11.61 -45.11 4.50
C THR A 9 11.80 -43.60 4.68
N LEU A 10 12.79 -43.00 4.02
CA LEU A 10 13.00 -41.55 4.07
C LEU A 10 11.78 -40.77 3.53
N ASN A 11 11.22 -41.17 2.39
CA ASN A 11 10.03 -40.52 1.83
C ASN A 11 8.81 -40.61 2.74
N VAL A 12 8.61 -41.76 3.38
CA VAL A 12 7.53 -41.95 4.37
C VAL A 12 7.75 -41.00 5.57
N LEU A 13 8.95 -40.96 6.14
CA LEU A 13 9.27 -40.07 7.25
C LEU A 13 9.09 -38.58 6.88
N LEU A 14 9.51 -38.17 5.69
CA LEU A 14 9.32 -36.80 5.19
C LEU A 14 7.84 -36.47 5.04
N SER A 15 7.03 -37.40 4.52
CA SER A 15 5.58 -37.22 4.36
C SER A 15 4.89 -37.10 5.72
N PHE A 16 5.28 -37.89 6.71
CA PHE A 16 4.78 -37.74 8.09
C PHE A 16 5.17 -36.39 8.70
N ALA A 17 6.41 -35.94 8.56
CA ALA A 17 6.86 -34.67 9.06
C ALA A 17 6.13 -33.48 8.39
N GLN A 18 5.81 -33.60 7.11
CA GLN A 18 4.99 -32.62 6.39
C GLN A 18 3.56 -32.62 6.91
N PHE A 19 2.93 -33.78 7.04
CA PHE A 19 1.58 -33.93 7.59
C PHE A 19 1.45 -33.31 8.98
N GLU A 20 2.40 -33.61 9.89
CA GLU A 20 2.40 -33.02 11.24
C GLU A 20 2.48 -31.49 11.21
N ARG A 21 3.29 -30.90 10.31
CA ARG A 21 3.35 -29.45 10.15
C ARG A 21 2.03 -28.87 9.65
N GLU A 22 1.39 -29.52 8.69
CA GLU A 22 0.12 -29.08 8.12
C GLU A 22 -0.98 -29.11 9.20
N VAL A 23 -1.13 -30.23 9.91
CA VAL A 23 -2.11 -30.38 11.00
C VAL A 23 -1.85 -29.36 12.14
N THR A 24 -0.60 -29.18 12.52
CA THR A 24 -0.24 -28.18 13.54
C THR A 24 -0.59 -26.77 13.05
N GLY A 25 -0.29 -26.46 11.78
CA GLY A 25 -0.65 -25.18 11.17
C GLY A 25 -2.16 -24.95 11.12
N GLU A 26 -2.95 -25.98 10.85
CA GLU A 26 -4.41 -25.91 10.88
C GLU A 26 -4.94 -25.64 12.28
N ARG A 27 -4.49 -26.39 13.28
CA ARG A 27 -4.86 -26.18 14.68
C ARG A 27 -4.54 -24.76 15.17
N ILE A 28 -3.39 -24.22 14.79
CA ILE A 28 -3.01 -22.83 15.12
C ILE A 28 -3.97 -21.84 14.46
N ARG A 29 -4.27 -22.01 13.16
CA ARG A 29 -5.22 -21.15 12.43
C ARG A 29 -6.61 -21.18 13.06
N ASP A 30 -7.10 -22.35 13.42
CA ASP A 30 -8.42 -22.53 14.05
C ASP A 30 -8.46 -21.89 15.44
N LYS A 31 -7.41 -22.05 16.24
CA LYS A 31 -7.29 -21.38 17.54
C LYS A 31 -7.27 -19.86 17.42
N ILE A 32 -6.56 -19.32 16.41
CA ILE A 32 -6.54 -17.89 16.11
C ILE A 32 -7.94 -17.42 15.67
N ALA A 33 -8.60 -18.17 14.80
CA ALA A 33 -9.95 -17.86 14.33
C ALA A 33 -10.96 -17.85 15.49
N ALA A 34 -10.94 -18.87 16.35
CA ALA A 34 -11.78 -18.95 17.53
C ALA A 34 -11.51 -17.81 18.54
N SER A 35 -10.25 -17.43 18.71
CA SER A 35 -9.89 -16.31 19.60
C SER A 35 -10.35 -14.96 19.04
N LYS A 36 -10.22 -14.75 17.73
CA LYS A 36 -10.74 -13.55 17.07
C LYS A 36 -12.27 -13.48 17.09
N ALA A 37 -12.94 -14.63 16.96
CA ALA A 37 -14.40 -14.72 17.11
C ALA A 37 -14.89 -14.33 18.53
N LYS A 38 -14.03 -14.48 19.54
CA LYS A 38 -14.25 -14.00 20.91
C LYS A 38 -13.80 -12.54 21.11
N GLY A 39 -13.51 -11.80 20.06
CA GLY A 39 -13.09 -10.41 20.13
C GLY A 39 -11.66 -10.16 20.64
N MET A 40 -10.83 -11.19 20.72
CA MET A 40 -9.48 -11.06 21.26
C MET A 40 -8.49 -10.57 20.22
N TRP A 41 -7.56 -9.69 20.63
CA TRP A 41 -6.42 -9.29 19.81
C TRP A 41 -5.39 -10.41 19.75
N MET A 42 -5.11 -10.89 18.54
CA MET A 42 -4.21 -12.03 18.31
C MET A 42 -2.84 -11.60 17.74
N GLY A 43 -2.45 -10.36 17.96
CA GLY A 43 -1.16 -9.83 17.51
C GLY A 43 -1.23 -9.12 16.16
N GLY A 44 -0.06 -8.68 15.68
CA GLY A 44 0.12 -7.85 14.50
C GLY A 44 0.58 -6.44 14.86
N THR A 45 0.60 -5.55 13.88
CA THR A 45 0.93 -4.13 14.09
C THR A 45 -0.15 -3.48 14.95
N LEU A 46 0.26 -2.94 16.10
CA LEU A 46 -0.65 -2.27 17.03
C LEU A 46 -1.22 -1.00 16.38
N PRO A 47 -2.55 -0.84 16.32
CA PRO A 47 -3.14 0.40 15.79
C PRO A 47 -2.81 1.61 16.67
N LEU A 48 -2.64 2.77 16.07
CA LEU A 48 -2.55 4.03 16.81
C LEU A 48 -3.80 4.20 17.68
N GLY A 49 -3.66 4.68 18.91
CA GLY A 49 -4.77 4.85 19.83
C GLY A 49 -5.02 3.67 20.76
N TYR A 50 -4.32 2.55 20.54
CA TYR A 50 -4.40 1.39 21.41
C TYR A 50 -3.04 0.95 21.90
N ASP A 51 -3.00 0.42 23.13
CA ASP A 51 -1.87 -0.24 23.72
C ASP A 51 -2.08 -1.76 23.80
N LEU A 52 -0.98 -2.49 24.05
CA LEU A 52 -1.00 -3.94 24.14
C LEU A 52 -1.94 -4.41 25.26
N PRO A 53 -2.63 -5.53 25.05
CA PRO A 53 -3.39 -6.15 26.11
C PRO A 53 -2.49 -6.50 27.29
N THR A 54 -3.05 -6.41 28.49
CA THR A 54 -2.41 -6.91 29.72
C THR A 54 -2.37 -8.44 29.72
N GLU A 55 -1.49 -9.08 30.54
CA GLU A 55 -1.35 -10.53 30.61
C GLU A 55 -2.68 -11.27 30.91
N LYS A 56 -3.59 -10.63 31.63
CA LYS A 56 -4.89 -11.20 32.03
C LYS A 56 -6.01 -10.99 31.00
N SER A 57 -5.87 -10.03 30.11
CA SER A 57 -6.87 -9.70 29.09
C SER A 57 -6.20 -9.59 27.72
N ARG A 58 -6.77 -10.22 26.71
CA ARG A 58 -6.32 -10.06 25.31
C ARG A 58 -7.11 -8.99 24.57
N ALA A 59 -7.77 -8.10 25.30
CA ALA A 59 -8.42 -6.92 24.76
C ALA A 59 -7.41 -5.77 24.62
N LEU A 60 -7.47 -5.04 23.50
CA LEU A 60 -6.69 -3.81 23.35
C LEU A 60 -7.14 -2.79 24.38
N VAL A 61 -6.20 -2.00 24.89
CA VAL A 61 -6.46 -0.94 25.87
C VAL A 61 -6.36 0.41 25.16
N ILE A 62 -7.32 1.32 25.39
CA ILE A 62 -7.29 2.66 24.81
C ILE A 62 -6.12 3.46 25.40
N ASN A 63 -5.26 3.99 24.51
CA ASN A 63 -4.32 5.05 24.85
C ASN A 63 -5.03 6.41 24.63
N HIS A 64 -5.42 7.06 25.72
CA HIS A 64 -6.23 8.27 25.64
C HIS A 64 -5.59 9.41 24.86
N ALA A 65 -4.28 9.61 24.99
CA ALA A 65 -3.55 10.64 24.25
C ALA A 65 -3.54 10.38 22.74
N GLU A 66 -3.27 9.15 22.34
CA GLU A 66 -3.30 8.74 20.94
C GLU A 66 -4.73 8.67 20.39
N ALA A 67 -5.72 8.32 21.21
CA ALA A 67 -7.14 8.26 20.80
C ALA A 67 -7.68 9.64 20.40
N VAL A 68 -7.26 10.69 21.09
CA VAL A 68 -7.58 12.08 20.68
C VAL A 68 -7.02 12.36 19.30
N LEU A 69 -5.78 11.97 19.04
CA LEU A 69 -5.16 12.13 17.72
C LEU A 69 -5.90 11.33 16.63
N VAL A 70 -6.30 10.09 16.92
CA VAL A 70 -7.09 9.29 15.96
C VAL A 70 -8.39 10.02 15.60
N ARG A 71 -9.17 10.49 16.57
CA ARG A 71 -10.40 11.25 16.31
C ARG A 71 -10.13 12.51 15.50
N SER A 72 -9.05 13.25 15.81
CA SER A 72 -8.69 14.44 15.03
C SER A 72 -8.37 14.09 13.57
N ILE A 73 -7.65 12.99 13.30
CA ILE A 73 -7.35 12.53 11.95
C ILE A 73 -8.64 12.24 11.16
N PHE A 74 -9.63 11.58 11.76
CA PHE A 74 -10.93 11.33 11.13
C PHE A 74 -11.67 12.64 10.84
N THR A 75 -11.77 13.53 11.81
CA THR A 75 -12.46 14.82 11.66
C THR A 75 -11.76 15.73 10.66
N ASP A 76 -10.43 15.78 10.68
CA ASP A 76 -9.65 16.61 9.76
C ASP A 76 -9.73 16.07 8.32
N TYR A 77 -9.81 14.75 8.13
CA TYR A 77 -10.06 14.20 6.81
C TYR A 77 -11.39 14.70 6.21
N LEU A 78 -12.46 14.77 6.98
CA LEU A 78 -13.74 15.32 6.52
C LEU A 78 -13.67 16.80 6.13
N LYS A 79 -12.84 17.60 6.84
CA LYS A 79 -12.61 19.02 6.51
C LYS A 79 -11.81 19.18 5.20
N VAL A 80 -10.69 18.47 5.08
CA VAL A 80 -9.79 18.61 3.91
C VAL A 80 -10.21 17.77 2.70
N LYS A 81 -11.06 16.76 2.90
CA LYS A 81 -11.64 15.88 1.85
C LYS A 81 -10.62 15.20 0.92
N SER A 82 -9.35 15.16 1.32
CA SER A 82 -8.25 14.62 0.52
C SER A 82 -7.19 13.99 1.42
N VAL A 83 -6.88 12.71 1.20
CA VAL A 83 -5.81 12.02 1.95
C VAL A 83 -4.45 12.67 1.72
N HIS A 84 -4.21 13.21 0.51
CA HIS A 84 -2.96 13.92 0.22
C HIS A 84 -2.84 15.27 0.94
N ALA A 85 -3.95 16.00 1.11
CA ALA A 85 -3.97 17.23 1.91
C ALA A 85 -3.79 16.92 3.41
N LEU A 86 -4.44 15.86 3.91
CA LEU A 86 -4.28 15.38 5.28
C LEU A 86 -2.83 14.97 5.58
N GLU A 87 -2.19 14.21 4.68
CA GLU A 87 -0.77 13.82 4.80
C GLU A 87 0.13 15.04 5.00
N ARG A 88 -0.05 16.08 4.17
CA ARG A 88 0.72 17.32 4.27
C ARG A 88 0.46 18.08 5.56
N GLN A 89 -0.80 18.15 5.99
CA GLN A 89 -1.19 18.80 7.24
C GLN A 89 -0.51 18.13 8.44
N LEU A 90 -0.61 16.79 8.54
CA LEU A 90 0.02 16.03 9.63
C LEU A 90 1.55 16.16 9.62
N ALA A 91 2.17 16.16 8.44
CA ALA A 91 3.61 16.38 8.29
C ALA A 91 4.03 17.79 8.76
N GLN A 92 3.25 18.84 8.45
CA GLN A 92 3.49 20.20 8.92
C GLN A 92 3.35 20.33 10.44
N GLN A 93 2.46 19.56 11.05
CA GLN A 93 2.26 19.50 12.50
C GLN A 93 3.30 18.62 13.21
N GLY A 94 4.21 17.98 12.47
CA GLY A 94 5.20 17.06 13.04
C GLY A 94 4.61 15.75 13.58
N ILE A 95 3.39 15.40 13.22
CA ILE A 95 2.71 14.20 13.68
C ILE A 95 3.27 12.98 12.95
N VAL A 96 3.72 11.99 13.72
CA VAL A 96 4.36 10.76 13.23
C VAL A 96 3.57 9.51 13.61
N THR A 97 3.88 8.42 12.95
CA THR A 97 3.29 7.11 13.24
C THR A 97 3.74 6.58 14.60
N LYS A 98 2.92 5.74 15.24
CA LYS A 98 3.22 5.13 16.53
C LYS A 98 4.54 4.36 16.49
N VAL A 99 5.43 4.63 17.45
CA VAL A 99 6.67 3.89 17.64
C VAL A 99 6.35 2.56 18.31
N GLN A 100 6.82 1.48 17.72
CA GLN A 100 6.67 0.12 18.26
C GLN A 100 8.03 -0.50 18.50
N HIS A 101 8.24 -1.01 19.70
CA HIS A 101 9.44 -1.76 20.07
C HIS A 101 9.19 -3.26 19.82
N ARG A 102 10.07 -3.89 19.06
CA ARG A 102 10.01 -5.32 18.78
C ARG A 102 10.87 -6.09 19.79
N ARG A 103 10.61 -7.39 19.90
CA ARG A 103 11.37 -8.29 20.80
C ARG A 103 12.85 -8.39 20.44
N ASP A 104 13.21 -8.15 19.18
CA ASP A 104 14.59 -8.13 18.67
C ASP A 104 15.34 -6.83 18.97
N GLY A 105 14.72 -5.90 19.72
CA GLY A 105 15.27 -4.58 20.04
C GLY A 105 15.10 -3.55 18.93
N SER A 106 14.63 -3.94 17.74
CA SER A 106 14.37 -2.99 16.65
C SER A 106 13.12 -2.16 16.94
N THR A 107 13.11 -0.93 16.42
CA THR A 107 11.97 -0.02 16.48
C THR A 107 11.34 0.13 15.09
N ARG A 108 10.01 0.22 15.04
CA ARG A 108 9.25 0.53 13.83
C ARG A 108 8.30 1.70 14.11
N GLY A 109 8.16 2.61 13.14
CA GLY A 109 7.33 3.81 13.29
C GLY A 109 8.14 5.05 13.62
N GLY A 110 7.52 6.09 14.17
CA GLY A 110 8.17 7.38 14.41
C GLY A 110 8.49 8.14 13.12
N VAL A 111 7.83 7.76 12.01
CA VAL A 111 8.00 8.39 10.69
C VAL A 111 6.72 9.12 10.29
N PRO A 112 6.80 10.13 9.41
CA PRO A 112 5.62 10.81 8.89
C PRO A 112 4.62 9.81 8.28
N PHE A 113 3.33 10.12 8.39
CA PHE A 113 2.29 9.29 7.79
C PHE A 113 2.42 9.29 6.27
N SER A 114 2.46 8.12 5.66
CA SER A 114 2.28 7.97 4.21
C SER A 114 0.79 7.91 3.86
N ARG A 115 0.45 8.21 2.60
CA ARG A 115 -0.93 8.06 2.10
C ARG A 115 -1.50 6.67 2.33
N GLY A 116 -0.68 5.62 2.08
CA GLY A 116 -1.09 4.24 2.32
C GLY A 116 -1.41 3.97 3.79
N ALA A 117 -0.60 4.48 4.72
CA ALA A 117 -0.84 4.37 6.15
C ALA A 117 -2.14 5.08 6.57
N LEU A 118 -2.41 6.28 6.01
CA LEU A 118 -3.65 7.02 6.28
C LEU A 118 -4.88 6.32 5.72
N PHE A 119 -4.83 5.77 4.49
CA PHE A 119 -5.92 4.96 3.96
C PHE A 119 -6.19 3.73 4.83
N HIS A 120 -5.14 3.05 5.28
CA HIS A 120 -5.29 1.91 6.17
C HIS A 120 -5.89 2.32 7.53
N LEU A 121 -5.44 3.43 8.11
CA LEU A 121 -5.97 3.96 9.36
C LEU A 121 -7.45 4.32 9.22
N LEU A 122 -7.83 5.12 8.23
CA LEU A 122 -9.20 5.60 8.02
C LEU A 122 -10.19 4.46 7.67
N ARG A 123 -9.72 3.32 7.15
CA ARG A 123 -10.55 2.14 6.84
C ARG A 123 -10.50 1.05 7.91
N ASN A 124 -9.75 1.26 8.98
CA ASN A 124 -9.56 0.24 10.00
C ASN A 124 -10.73 0.16 10.97
N ARG A 125 -11.53 -0.89 10.85
CA ARG A 125 -12.71 -1.14 11.69
C ARG A 125 -12.41 -1.45 13.15
N THR A 126 -11.14 -1.67 13.51
CA THR A 126 -10.73 -1.79 14.92
C THR A 126 -11.10 -0.54 15.72
N TYR A 127 -11.12 0.63 15.08
CA TYR A 127 -11.55 1.87 15.74
C TYR A 127 -13.03 1.93 16.11
N LEU A 128 -13.86 1.04 15.57
CA LEU A 128 -15.26 0.82 15.94
C LEU A 128 -15.44 -0.25 17.04
N GLY A 129 -14.35 -0.75 17.64
CA GLY A 129 -14.45 -1.87 18.56
C GLY A 129 -14.63 -3.23 17.88
N LEU A 130 -14.29 -3.36 16.59
CA LEU A 130 -14.49 -4.59 15.84
C LEU A 130 -13.15 -5.29 15.53
N ILE A 131 -13.17 -6.62 15.54
CA ILE A 131 -12.06 -7.46 15.08
C ILE A 131 -12.39 -8.05 13.71
N VAL A 132 -11.51 -7.78 12.75
CA VAL A 132 -11.63 -8.32 11.39
C VAL A 132 -10.85 -9.64 11.28
N HIS A 133 -11.49 -10.69 10.80
CA HIS A 133 -10.83 -11.94 10.45
C HIS A 133 -11.29 -12.44 9.09
N LYS A 134 -10.38 -12.39 8.11
CA LYS A 134 -10.72 -12.63 6.70
C LYS A 134 -11.84 -11.66 6.28
N GLU A 135 -13.00 -12.19 5.88
CA GLU A 135 -14.18 -11.39 5.48
C GLU A 135 -15.20 -11.21 6.62
N LYS A 136 -14.95 -11.83 7.77
CA LYS A 136 -15.89 -11.79 8.91
C LYS A 136 -15.53 -10.69 9.89
N LEU A 137 -16.55 -10.03 10.40
CA LEU A 137 -16.48 -9.05 11.48
C LEU A 137 -16.97 -9.70 12.77
N HIS A 138 -16.26 -9.44 13.85
CA HIS A 138 -16.60 -9.89 15.19
C HIS A 138 -16.54 -8.71 16.14
N ASP A 139 -17.44 -8.68 17.12
CA ASP A 139 -17.36 -7.69 18.19
C ASP A 139 -16.05 -7.87 18.94
N GLY A 140 -15.28 -6.81 19.07
CA GLY A 140 -14.03 -6.79 19.79
C GLY A 140 -14.26 -6.74 21.30
N ALA A 141 -13.35 -7.30 22.07
CA ALA A 141 -13.35 -7.15 23.52
C ALA A 141 -12.75 -5.79 23.97
N HIS A 142 -12.52 -4.87 23.02
CA HIS A 142 -11.96 -3.54 23.25
C HIS A 142 -12.97 -2.46 22.90
N ASP A 143 -12.85 -1.31 23.57
CA ASP A 143 -13.73 -0.19 23.34
C ASP A 143 -13.42 0.56 22.03
N ALA A 144 -14.45 1.13 21.41
CA ALA A 144 -14.33 1.96 20.22
C ALA A 144 -13.67 3.32 20.53
N ILE A 145 -12.82 3.79 19.62
CA ILE A 145 -12.25 5.15 19.67
C ILE A 145 -13.10 6.13 18.85
N VAL A 146 -13.67 5.64 17.75
CA VAL A 146 -14.45 6.42 16.79
C VAL A 146 -15.89 5.90 16.81
N ASP A 147 -16.87 6.80 16.79
CA ASP A 147 -18.26 6.42 16.66
C ASP A 147 -18.62 5.97 15.23
N GLN A 148 -19.70 5.21 15.11
CA GLN A 148 -20.15 4.64 13.84
C GLN A 148 -20.48 5.75 12.82
N ALA A 149 -21.13 6.84 13.23
CA ALA A 149 -21.55 7.90 12.33
C ALA A 149 -20.35 8.60 11.68
N LEU A 150 -19.34 8.98 12.48
CA LEU A 150 -18.10 9.59 11.99
C LEU A 150 -17.34 8.63 11.04
N PHE A 151 -17.27 7.36 11.40
CA PHE A 151 -16.62 6.36 10.56
C PHE A 151 -17.31 6.22 9.20
N ASP A 152 -18.64 6.09 9.19
CA ASP A 152 -19.42 5.91 7.96
C ASP A 152 -19.34 7.13 7.05
N GLU A 153 -19.35 8.35 7.61
CA GLU A 153 -19.14 9.58 6.85
C GLU A 153 -17.77 9.61 6.16
N VAL A 154 -16.73 9.18 6.88
CA VAL A 154 -15.38 9.05 6.33
C VAL A 154 -15.33 8.00 5.21
N GLN A 155 -15.98 6.81 5.39
CA GLN A 155 -16.04 5.80 4.33
C GLN A 155 -16.76 6.32 3.09
N ALA A 156 -17.92 6.98 3.25
CA ALA A 156 -18.66 7.56 2.14
C ALA A 156 -17.82 8.57 1.36
N MET A 157 -17.05 9.40 2.05
CA MET A 157 -16.13 10.38 1.43
C MET A 157 -14.97 9.70 0.69
N LEU A 158 -14.37 8.65 1.29
CA LEU A 158 -13.28 7.87 0.66
C LEU A 158 -13.78 7.20 -0.63
N ASP A 159 -14.98 6.63 -0.60
CA ASP A 159 -15.55 5.94 -1.76
C ASP A 159 -16.00 6.92 -2.85
N ALA A 160 -16.54 8.08 -2.48
CA ALA A 160 -16.84 9.15 -3.42
C ALA A 160 -15.57 9.66 -4.13
N ASN A 161 -14.46 9.77 -3.40
CA ASN A 161 -13.18 10.17 -3.97
C ASN A 161 -12.57 9.07 -4.86
N ALA A 162 -12.75 7.79 -4.52
CA ALA A 162 -12.30 6.66 -5.33
C ALA A 162 -13.09 6.54 -6.65
N ARG A 163 -14.39 6.85 -6.62
CA ARG A 163 -15.28 6.81 -7.81
C ARG A 163 -15.12 8.01 -8.73
N ARG A 164 -14.48 9.09 -8.28
CA ARG A 164 -14.13 10.18 -9.21
C ARG A 164 -13.22 9.60 -10.28
N PRO A 165 -13.66 9.48 -11.54
CA PRO A 165 -12.76 9.02 -12.58
C PRO A 165 -11.59 9.99 -12.55
N SER A 166 -10.38 9.47 -12.38
CA SER A 166 -9.19 10.23 -12.76
C SER A 166 -9.49 10.81 -14.13
N GLN A 167 -9.70 12.13 -14.22
CA GLN A 167 -10.06 12.78 -15.46
C GLN A 167 -9.08 12.31 -16.53
N ALA A 168 -9.62 11.56 -17.47
CA ALA A 168 -8.93 10.94 -18.58
C ALA A 168 -7.74 10.05 -18.14
N LYS A 169 -7.97 8.75 -18.08
CA LYS A 169 -6.97 7.82 -18.57
C LYS A 169 -6.74 8.24 -20.03
N ALA A 170 -5.89 9.27 -20.23
CA ALA A 170 -5.32 9.47 -21.55
C ALA A 170 -4.73 8.12 -21.94
N PRO A 171 -4.91 7.65 -23.19
CA PRO A 171 -4.44 6.35 -23.59
C PRO A 171 -2.95 6.23 -23.22
N LEU A 172 -2.66 5.55 -22.12
CA LEU A 172 -1.32 5.12 -21.71
C LEU A 172 -0.72 4.21 -22.79
N ASP A 173 -1.57 3.66 -23.68
CA ASP A 173 -1.24 2.81 -24.81
C ASP A 173 -0.19 3.38 -25.79
N ARG A 174 0.18 4.65 -25.65
CA ARG A 174 1.18 5.28 -26.50
C ARG A 174 2.44 5.75 -25.78
N ALA A 175 2.66 5.35 -24.53
CA ALA A 175 3.88 5.65 -23.82
C ALA A 175 4.87 4.50 -24.01
N LEU A 176 5.80 4.64 -24.98
CA LEU A 176 6.69 3.56 -25.42
C LEU A 176 7.68 3.08 -24.36
N LEU A 177 8.05 3.97 -23.42
CA LEU A 177 9.13 3.73 -22.46
C LEU A 177 8.62 3.46 -21.02
N VAL A 178 7.37 3.02 -20.87
CA VAL A 178 6.82 2.64 -19.55
C VAL A 178 7.63 1.50 -18.96
N GLY A 179 8.10 1.67 -17.70
CA GLY A 179 8.90 0.70 -16.98
C GLY A 179 10.33 0.51 -17.51
N ARG A 180 10.77 1.36 -18.46
CA ARG A 180 12.09 1.29 -19.08
C ARG A 180 12.91 2.58 -18.96
N LEU A 181 12.31 3.64 -18.42
CA LEU A 181 12.97 4.93 -18.23
C LEU A 181 13.14 5.17 -16.74
N PHE A 182 14.35 5.56 -16.35
CA PHE A 182 14.75 5.85 -14.98
C PHE A 182 15.39 7.24 -14.93
N ASP A 183 15.31 7.92 -13.80
CA ASP A 183 16.05 9.15 -13.56
C ASP A 183 17.51 8.85 -13.18
N GLU A 184 18.31 9.90 -12.96
CA GLU A 184 19.72 9.81 -12.60
C GLU A 184 19.97 9.08 -11.27
N ASP A 185 18.99 9.08 -10.37
CA ASP A 185 19.04 8.39 -9.09
C ASP A 185 18.53 6.93 -9.17
N GLY A 186 18.19 6.43 -10.39
CA GLY A 186 17.65 5.09 -10.59
C GLY A 186 16.18 4.94 -10.26
N ASN A 187 15.42 6.03 -9.99
CA ASN A 187 14.00 5.94 -9.75
C ASN A 187 13.23 5.78 -11.06
N PRO A 188 12.18 4.94 -11.12
CA PRO A 188 11.39 4.75 -12.32
C PRO A 188 10.65 6.05 -12.69
N MET A 189 10.66 6.37 -13.98
CA MET A 189 9.88 7.48 -14.52
C MET A 189 8.54 6.98 -15.08
N THR A 190 7.46 7.59 -14.64
CA THR A 190 6.09 7.21 -15.00
C THR A 190 5.48 8.24 -15.98
N PRO A 191 4.68 7.79 -16.97
CA PRO A 191 4.02 8.70 -17.89
C PRO A 191 2.95 9.50 -17.17
N THR A 192 2.94 10.80 -17.40
CA THR A 192 1.92 11.73 -16.93
C THR A 192 1.53 12.68 -18.05
N PHE A 193 0.45 13.41 -17.87
CA PHE A 193 0.01 14.39 -18.85
C PHE A 193 -0.49 15.66 -18.19
N SER A 194 -0.40 16.76 -18.88
CA SER A 194 -1.02 18.03 -18.51
C SER A 194 -1.78 18.60 -19.70
N ARG A 195 -2.87 19.30 -19.43
CA ARG A 195 -3.60 20.08 -20.44
C ARG A 195 -3.14 21.53 -20.39
N GLY A 196 -2.71 22.05 -21.52
CA GLY A 196 -2.46 23.48 -21.68
C GLY A 196 -3.75 24.29 -21.70
N LYS A 197 -3.64 25.61 -21.57
CA LYS A 197 -4.80 26.55 -21.64
C LYS A 197 -5.63 26.37 -22.92
N SER A 198 -5.02 25.97 -24.03
CA SER A 198 -5.67 25.69 -25.33
C SER A 198 -6.32 24.29 -25.40
N GLY A 199 -6.43 23.54 -24.31
CA GLY A 199 -6.94 22.17 -24.32
C GLY A 199 -5.97 21.11 -24.84
N LYS A 200 -4.81 21.51 -25.38
CA LYS A 200 -3.79 20.61 -25.92
C LYS A 200 -3.18 19.75 -24.83
N LEU A 201 -3.08 18.44 -25.09
CA LEU A 201 -2.51 17.44 -24.15
C LEU A 201 -1.00 17.34 -24.35
N TYR A 202 -0.25 17.58 -23.29
CA TYR A 202 1.20 17.41 -23.24
C TYR A 202 1.52 16.19 -22.38
N ARG A 203 2.35 15.29 -22.89
CA ARG A 203 2.79 14.09 -22.19
C ARG A 203 4.22 14.22 -21.73
N TYR A 204 4.49 13.70 -20.52
CA TYR A 204 5.82 13.74 -19.89
C TYR A 204 6.07 12.39 -19.23
N TYR A 205 7.34 12.03 -19.10
CA TYR A 205 7.80 11.07 -18.11
C TYR A 205 8.28 11.85 -16.90
N VAL A 206 7.83 11.46 -15.72
CA VAL A 206 8.13 12.13 -14.44
C VAL A 206 8.64 11.10 -13.46
N SER A 207 9.72 11.41 -12.76
CA SER A 207 10.26 10.58 -11.70
C SER A 207 9.21 10.26 -10.64
N ALA A 208 9.14 9.01 -10.20
CA ALA A 208 8.14 8.54 -9.24
C ALA A 208 8.16 9.34 -7.92
N PRO A 209 9.31 9.62 -7.28
CA PRO A 209 9.36 10.45 -6.08
C PRO A 209 8.78 11.87 -6.31
N LEU A 210 9.10 12.51 -7.45
CA LEU A 210 8.53 13.84 -7.77
C LEU A 210 7.02 13.78 -7.93
N GLN A 211 6.50 12.74 -8.57
CA GLN A 211 5.06 12.54 -8.73
C GLN A 211 4.36 12.25 -7.39
N GLN A 212 5.06 11.65 -6.45
CA GLN A 212 4.58 11.39 -5.08
C GLN A 212 4.67 12.64 -4.18
N GLY A 213 5.21 13.75 -4.69
CA GLY A 213 5.28 15.03 -3.97
C GLY A 213 6.51 15.17 -3.07
N SER A 214 7.52 14.32 -3.24
CA SER A 214 8.79 14.46 -2.54
C SER A 214 9.51 15.71 -3.03
N ARG A 215 10.00 16.55 -2.08
CA ARG A 215 10.93 17.63 -2.40
C ARG A 215 12.30 17.00 -2.61
N LEU A 216 12.68 16.87 -3.85
CA LEU A 216 13.99 16.34 -4.22
C LEU A 216 14.95 17.54 -4.42
N SER A 217 16.07 17.51 -3.73
CA SER A 217 17.14 18.48 -3.88
C SER A 217 18.05 18.05 -5.05
N GLY A 218 18.59 19.00 -5.81
CA GLY A 218 19.56 18.78 -6.88
C GLY A 218 19.02 19.09 -8.29
N ASP A 219 19.95 19.21 -9.26
CA ASP A 219 19.69 19.61 -10.65
C ASP A 219 19.31 18.42 -11.57
N ALA A 220 19.05 17.24 -11.02
CA ALA A 220 18.73 16.03 -11.78
C ALA A 220 17.48 16.21 -12.65
N ILE A 221 17.50 15.67 -13.87
CA ILE A 221 16.38 15.71 -14.80
C ILE A 221 15.27 14.76 -14.32
N ARG A 222 14.25 15.31 -13.72
CA ARG A 222 13.14 14.54 -13.11
C ARG A 222 11.84 14.59 -13.92
N ARG A 223 11.83 15.35 -15.02
CA ARG A 223 10.69 15.48 -15.94
C ARG A 223 11.18 15.67 -17.36
N VAL A 224 10.75 14.79 -18.25
CA VAL A 224 11.12 14.82 -19.68
C VAL A 224 9.86 14.79 -20.55
N SER A 225 9.86 15.53 -21.66
CA SER A 225 8.77 15.45 -22.64
C SER A 225 8.74 14.06 -23.28
N ALA A 226 7.60 13.37 -23.17
CA ALA A 226 7.45 12.05 -23.76
C ALA A 226 7.65 12.07 -25.28
N ARG A 227 7.16 13.12 -25.95
CA ARG A 227 7.32 13.26 -27.41
C ARG A 227 8.80 13.31 -27.82
N VAL A 228 9.63 14.01 -27.05
CA VAL A 228 11.05 14.17 -27.37
C VAL A 228 11.78 12.85 -27.15
N ILE A 229 11.65 12.28 -25.96
CA ILE A 229 12.42 11.07 -25.62
C ILE A 229 11.96 9.83 -26.41
N ASP A 230 10.65 9.67 -26.64
CA ASP A 230 10.12 8.57 -27.44
C ASP A 230 10.68 8.65 -28.87
N ARG A 231 10.73 9.85 -29.47
CA ARG A 231 11.30 10.05 -30.79
C ARG A 231 12.79 9.76 -30.84
N THR A 232 13.56 10.30 -29.89
CA THR A 232 15.01 10.07 -29.81
C THR A 232 15.33 8.59 -29.72
N VAL A 233 14.62 7.84 -28.85
CA VAL A 233 14.83 6.40 -28.70
C VAL A 233 14.42 5.63 -29.96
N THR A 234 13.28 6.01 -30.58
CA THR A 234 12.82 5.37 -31.82
C THR A 234 13.83 5.59 -32.96
N ASP A 235 14.35 6.81 -33.12
CA ASP A 235 15.35 7.13 -34.14
C ASP A 235 16.68 6.40 -33.87
N LEU A 236 17.08 6.25 -32.60
CA LEU A 236 18.29 5.48 -32.24
C LEU A 236 18.12 4.00 -32.56
N VAL A 237 17.00 3.40 -32.20
CA VAL A 237 16.69 1.99 -32.50
C VAL A 237 16.63 1.75 -34.00
N ALA A 238 16.02 2.67 -34.78
CA ALA A 238 15.97 2.58 -36.23
C ALA A 238 17.36 2.61 -36.89
N ARG A 239 18.30 3.37 -36.31
CA ARG A 239 19.71 3.40 -36.79
C ARG A 239 20.49 2.13 -36.43
N LEU A 240 20.18 1.51 -35.29
CA LEU A 240 20.88 0.29 -34.82
C LEU A 240 20.36 -0.99 -35.50
N LEU A 241 19.13 -0.95 -36.07
CA LEU A 241 18.47 -2.11 -36.70
C LEU A 241 18.12 -1.83 -38.19
N PRO A 242 19.09 -1.51 -39.06
CA PRO A 242 18.78 -1.10 -40.43
C PRO A 242 18.21 -2.22 -41.33
N SER A 243 18.34 -3.50 -40.93
CA SER A 243 17.97 -4.64 -41.78
C SER A 243 16.66 -5.35 -41.47
N HIS A 244 15.96 -5.02 -40.39
CA HIS A 244 14.77 -5.76 -39.95
C HIS A 244 13.47 -4.96 -39.91
N ALA A 245 13.44 -3.80 -40.55
CA ALA A 245 12.26 -2.90 -40.53
C ALA A 245 11.08 -3.35 -41.42
N GLN A 246 11.22 -4.39 -42.23
CA GLN A 246 10.14 -4.84 -43.14
C GLN A 246 9.10 -5.83 -42.55
N PRO A 247 9.30 -6.62 -41.49
CA PRO A 247 8.27 -7.57 -41.05
C PRO A 247 7.16 -6.98 -40.18
N LEU A 248 7.34 -5.79 -39.58
CA LEU A 248 6.35 -5.22 -38.65
C LEU A 248 5.09 -4.64 -39.30
N ALA A 249 5.10 -4.42 -40.61
CA ALA A 249 3.92 -3.98 -41.36
C ALA A 249 2.90 -5.09 -41.59
N GLN A 250 3.29 -6.37 -41.49
CA GLN A 250 2.40 -7.53 -41.71
C GLN A 250 1.69 -8.03 -40.46
N VAL A 251 2.08 -7.63 -39.26
CA VAL A 251 1.45 -8.06 -37.98
C VAL A 251 0.20 -7.25 -37.62
N ARG A 252 -0.17 -6.23 -38.41
CA ARG A 252 -1.37 -5.41 -38.19
C ARG A 252 -2.64 -5.91 -38.91
N ARG A 253 -2.65 -7.12 -39.43
CA ARG A 253 -3.84 -7.73 -40.05
C ARG A 253 -4.01 -9.17 -39.60
N VAL A 254 -4.41 -9.36 -38.35
CA VAL A 254 -5.24 -10.50 -37.92
C VAL A 254 -6.11 -9.99 -36.77
#